data_9620d0f200c3f1f00c7020057923c7e1
#
_entry.id   9620d0f200c3f1f00c7020057923c7e1
#
_cell.length_a   1.000
_cell.length_b   1.000
_cell.length_c   1.000
_cell.angle_alpha   90.00
_cell.angle_beta   90.00
_cell.angle_gamma   90.00
#
_symmetry.space_group_name_H-M   'P 1'
#
loop_
_entity.id
_entity.type
_entity.pdbx_description
1 polymer ?
#
loop_
_entity_poly.entity_id
_entity_poly.type
_entity_poly.pdbx_seq_one_letter_code
_entity_poly.pdbx_strand_id
1 'polypeptide(L)'
;MISAILLAAGLSSRMNGENKLIKEINDKPLIVHSIKNLLGSAVNEIIIVLGYEKDVVENLIEQNKKIKIVFNKDYKKGVSASIKTGLANISSKSEFFFICLGDMPNVNQNIYNKMIKTIYNYNKKLKPNFRKEIVIPTFEGKDGNPILFSKYMKSKLKNIEGDKGAKELINLYKNKSINVPIKNSGIILDFDIIEDFNFS
;
A
#
# COMPACT_ATOMS: atom_id res chain seq x y z
N MET A 1 -12.70 7.10 9.44
CA MET A 1 -12.44 6.93 8.00
C MET A 1 -11.09 6.26 7.79
N ILE A 2 -10.98 5.34 6.81
CA ILE A 2 -9.74 4.64 6.43
C ILE A 2 -9.41 4.99 4.99
N SER A 3 -8.20 5.48 4.73
CA SER A 3 -7.67 5.71 3.38
C SER A 3 -6.68 4.61 2.99
N ALA A 4 -6.47 4.41 1.70
CA ALA A 4 -5.36 3.63 1.16
C ALA A 4 -4.55 4.48 0.18
N ILE A 5 -3.23 4.41 0.27
CA ILE A 5 -2.30 4.96 -0.71
C ILE A 5 -1.76 3.76 -1.50
N LEU A 6 -2.16 3.64 -2.76
CA LEU A 6 -1.67 2.60 -3.67
C LEU A 6 -0.49 3.16 -4.46
N LEU A 7 0.71 2.67 -4.20
CA LEU A 7 1.92 3.08 -4.87
C LEU A 7 2.02 2.38 -6.23
N ALA A 8 1.92 3.13 -7.31
CA ALA A 8 1.90 2.69 -8.70
C ALA A 8 2.81 3.57 -9.58
N ALA A 9 3.89 4.10 -9.00
CA ALA A 9 4.78 5.07 -9.66
C ALA A 9 6.17 4.51 -10.00
N GLY A 10 6.41 3.21 -9.77
CA GLY A 10 7.72 2.57 -9.92
C GLY A 10 8.18 2.47 -11.38
N LEU A 11 9.51 2.50 -11.59
CA LEU A 11 10.14 2.46 -12.91
C LEU A 11 10.12 1.08 -13.58
N SER A 12 9.73 0.02 -12.87
CA SER A 12 9.80 -1.38 -13.37
C SER A 12 11.17 -1.75 -13.97
N SER A 13 12.26 -1.27 -13.36
CA SER A 13 13.62 -1.35 -13.92
C SER A 13 14.12 -2.78 -14.22
N ARG A 14 13.52 -3.80 -13.58
CA ARG A 14 13.85 -5.22 -13.76
C ARG A 14 13.03 -5.90 -14.87
N MET A 15 12.13 -5.16 -15.54
CA MET A 15 11.19 -5.66 -16.54
C MET A 15 11.63 -5.33 -17.98
N ASN A 16 12.94 -5.16 -18.22
CA ASN A 16 13.49 -4.88 -19.56
C ASN A 16 12.83 -3.69 -20.29
N GLY A 17 12.39 -2.67 -19.52
CA GLY A 17 11.75 -1.47 -20.07
C GLY A 17 10.23 -1.53 -20.13
N GLU A 18 9.60 -2.66 -19.82
CA GLU A 18 8.15 -2.78 -19.74
C GLU A 18 7.63 -2.41 -18.36
N ASN A 19 6.43 -1.83 -18.30
CA ASN A 19 5.79 -1.52 -17.03
C ASN A 19 5.08 -2.76 -16.47
N LYS A 20 5.53 -3.27 -15.34
CA LYS A 20 4.94 -4.46 -14.70
C LYS A 20 3.47 -4.31 -14.38
N LEU A 21 2.99 -3.09 -14.09
CA LEU A 21 1.61 -2.84 -13.67
C LEU A 21 0.58 -3.05 -14.79
N ILE A 22 1.03 -3.00 -16.05
CA ILE A 22 0.17 -3.25 -17.22
C ILE A 22 0.21 -4.72 -17.68
N LYS A 23 1.16 -5.53 -17.19
CA LYS A 23 1.21 -6.95 -17.50
C LYS A 23 -0.03 -7.67 -16.96
N GLU A 24 -0.52 -8.62 -17.71
CA GLU A 24 -1.73 -9.36 -17.38
C GLU A 24 -1.44 -10.59 -16.52
N ILE A 25 -2.29 -10.80 -15.52
CA ILE A 25 -2.43 -12.01 -14.73
C ILE A 25 -3.90 -12.39 -14.77
N ASN A 26 -4.23 -13.62 -15.16
CA ASN A 26 -5.61 -14.07 -15.29
C ASN A 26 -6.47 -13.08 -16.11
N ASP A 27 -6.00 -12.72 -17.30
CA ASP A 27 -6.65 -11.84 -18.28
C ASP A 27 -6.94 -10.41 -17.78
N LYS A 28 -6.19 -9.92 -16.79
CA LYS A 28 -6.34 -8.56 -16.27
C LYS A 28 -4.98 -7.95 -15.91
N PRO A 29 -4.77 -6.65 -16.19
CA PRO A 29 -3.57 -5.96 -15.76
C PRO A 29 -3.32 -6.08 -14.25
N LEU A 30 -2.06 -6.26 -13.87
CA LEU A 30 -1.61 -6.47 -12.49
C LEU A 30 -2.21 -5.45 -11.51
N ILE A 31 -2.17 -4.17 -11.86
CA ILE A 31 -2.71 -3.10 -11.00
C ILE A 31 -4.20 -3.23 -10.74
N VAL A 32 -4.98 -3.74 -11.71
CA VAL A 32 -6.44 -3.87 -11.59
C VAL A 32 -6.81 -4.84 -10.47
N HIS A 33 -6.03 -5.91 -10.26
CA HIS A 33 -6.24 -6.83 -9.14
C HIS A 33 -6.09 -6.12 -7.80
N SER A 34 -5.02 -5.33 -7.62
CA SER A 34 -4.77 -4.58 -6.38
C SER A 34 -5.88 -3.55 -6.11
N ILE A 35 -6.34 -2.84 -7.16
CA ILE A 35 -7.44 -1.89 -7.07
C ILE A 35 -8.74 -2.59 -6.67
N LYS A 36 -9.09 -3.71 -7.31
CA LYS A 36 -10.30 -4.49 -7.03
C LYS A 36 -10.33 -4.98 -5.57
N ASN A 37 -9.21 -5.47 -5.07
CA ASN A 37 -9.08 -5.91 -3.69
C ASN A 37 -9.29 -4.77 -2.69
N LEU A 38 -8.77 -3.58 -2.97
CA LEU A 38 -9.00 -2.38 -2.16
C LEU A 38 -10.45 -1.93 -2.20
N LEU A 39 -11.07 -1.89 -3.38
CA LEU A 39 -12.48 -1.52 -3.55
C LEU A 39 -13.43 -2.45 -2.80
N GLY A 40 -13.13 -3.76 -2.76
CA GLY A 40 -13.90 -4.77 -2.03
C GLY A 40 -13.69 -4.74 -0.50
N SER A 41 -12.72 -3.96 -0.02
CA SER A 41 -12.41 -3.87 1.41
C SER A 41 -13.20 -2.74 2.11
N ALA A 42 -13.06 -2.66 3.45
CA ALA A 42 -13.65 -1.59 4.26
C ALA A 42 -12.89 -0.23 4.14
N VAL A 43 -12.02 -0.08 3.15
CA VAL A 43 -11.36 1.19 2.82
C VAL A 43 -12.39 2.17 2.25
N ASN A 44 -12.33 3.43 2.70
CA ASN A 44 -13.29 4.47 2.29
C ASN A 44 -12.78 5.31 1.11
N GLU A 45 -11.44 5.42 0.95
CA GLU A 45 -10.78 6.27 -0.03
C GLU A 45 -9.50 5.59 -0.51
N ILE A 46 -9.22 5.65 -1.81
CA ILE A 46 -8.04 5.07 -2.44
C ILE A 46 -7.34 6.17 -3.22
N ILE A 47 -6.11 6.52 -2.82
CA ILE A 47 -5.24 7.44 -3.53
C ILE A 47 -4.26 6.61 -4.36
N ILE A 48 -4.42 6.60 -5.67
CA ILE A 48 -3.50 5.90 -6.57
C ILE A 48 -2.43 6.88 -7.00
N VAL A 49 -1.18 6.60 -6.63
CA VAL A 49 -0.03 7.45 -6.93
C VAL A 49 0.66 6.90 -8.18
N LEU A 50 0.51 7.61 -9.30
CA LEU A 50 1.12 7.28 -10.58
C LEU A 50 2.45 8.01 -10.79
N GLY A 51 3.30 7.46 -11.65
CA GLY A 51 4.61 8.02 -12.02
C GLY A 51 5.03 7.62 -13.43
N TYR A 52 5.84 6.57 -13.54
CA TYR A 52 6.27 6.03 -14.82
C TYR A 52 5.06 5.59 -15.67
N GLU A 53 5.04 6.01 -16.93
CA GLU A 53 3.95 5.71 -17.89
C GLU A 53 2.55 5.97 -17.34
N LYS A 54 2.39 7.09 -16.61
CA LYS A 54 1.14 7.43 -15.92
C LYS A 54 -0.10 7.34 -16.81
N ASP A 55 -0.01 7.81 -18.06
CA ASP A 55 -1.17 7.86 -18.96
C ASP A 55 -1.63 6.46 -19.37
N VAL A 56 -0.68 5.52 -19.55
CA VAL A 56 -1.00 4.12 -19.86
C VAL A 56 -1.67 3.46 -18.67
N VAL A 57 -1.12 3.63 -17.46
CA VAL A 57 -1.68 3.03 -16.25
C VAL A 57 -3.02 3.66 -15.88
N GLU A 58 -3.18 4.98 -16.03
CA GLU A 58 -4.42 5.69 -15.74
C GLU A 58 -5.59 5.18 -16.59
N ASN A 59 -5.35 4.88 -17.88
CA ASN A 59 -6.36 4.35 -18.80
C ASN A 59 -6.89 2.95 -18.40
N LEU A 60 -6.18 2.22 -17.54
CA LEU A 60 -6.62 0.92 -17.00
C LEU A 60 -7.50 1.04 -15.77
N ILE A 61 -7.63 2.24 -15.20
CA ILE A 61 -8.32 2.47 -13.94
C ILE A 61 -9.75 2.93 -14.20
N GLU A 62 -10.71 2.08 -13.86
CA GLU A 62 -12.13 2.44 -13.96
C GLU A 62 -12.48 3.58 -12.98
N GLN A 63 -13.36 4.48 -13.44
CA GLN A 63 -13.86 5.57 -12.60
C GLN A 63 -14.63 5.02 -11.41
N ASN A 64 -14.28 5.46 -10.20
CA ASN A 64 -14.98 5.08 -8.98
C ASN A 64 -14.90 6.23 -7.96
N LYS A 65 -16.03 6.51 -7.28
CA LYS A 65 -16.10 7.58 -6.27
C LYS A 65 -15.13 7.45 -5.10
N LYS A 66 -14.62 6.26 -4.84
CA LYS A 66 -13.59 6.02 -3.81
C LYS A 66 -12.18 6.29 -4.31
N ILE A 67 -11.96 6.38 -5.63
CA ILE A 67 -10.62 6.51 -6.24
C ILE A 67 -10.31 7.97 -6.54
N LYS A 68 -9.11 8.37 -6.15
CA LYS A 68 -8.46 9.61 -6.55
C LYS A 68 -7.09 9.28 -7.13
N ILE A 69 -6.87 9.64 -8.40
CA ILE A 69 -5.57 9.47 -9.07
C ILE A 69 -4.74 10.73 -8.86
N VAL A 70 -3.46 10.55 -8.53
CA VAL A 70 -2.51 11.64 -8.34
C VAL A 70 -1.17 11.32 -9.01
N PHE A 71 -0.57 12.32 -9.63
CA PHE A 71 0.72 12.18 -10.28
C PHE A 71 1.86 12.62 -9.38
N ASN A 72 2.86 11.75 -9.20
CA ASN A 72 4.12 12.08 -8.54
C ASN A 72 5.16 12.50 -9.58
N LYS A 73 5.44 13.78 -9.72
CA LYS A 73 6.46 14.31 -10.64
C LYS A 73 7.87 13.85 -10.27
N ASP A 74 8.09 13.58 -8.99
CA ASP A 74 9.38 13.18 -8.42
C ASP A 74 9.53 11.66 -8.27
N TYR A 75 8.79 10.85 -9.06
CA TYR A 75 8.78 9.39 -8.93
C TYR A 75 10.16 8.74 -9.05
N LYS A 76 11.10 9.38 -9.77
CA LYS A 76 12.50 8.93 -9.90
C LYS A 76 13.33 9.11 -8.62
N LYS A 77 12.84 9.88 -7.64
CA LYS A 77 13.53 10.11 -6.35
C LYS A 77 13.29 9.01 -5.32
N GLY A 78 12.71 7.88 -5.75
CA GLY A 78 12.46 6.73 -4.91
C GLY A 78 11.06 6.67 -4.30
N VAL A 79 10.78 5.58 -3.60
CA VAL A 79 9.46 5.27 -3.04
C VAL A 79 8.96 6.32 -2.03
N SER A 80 9.86 6.96 -1.31
CA SER A 80 9.52 8.02 -0.34
C SER A 80 8.78 9.19 -0.98
N ALA A 81 9.14 9.59 -2.22
CA ALA A 81 8.46 10.66 -2.95
C ALA A 81 7.01 10.28 -3.24
N SER A 82 6.76 9.03 -3.65
CA SER A 82 5.41 8.51 -3.89
C SER A 82 4.58 8.44 -2.61
N ILE A 83 5.16 8.01 -1.49
CA ILE A 83 4.50 8.03 -0.18
C ILE A 83 4.12 9.46 0.21
N LYS A 84 5.01 10.44 0.09
CA LYS A 84 4.75 11.85 0.40
C LYS A 84 3.62 12.43 -0.46
N THR A 85 3.62 12.11 -1.76
CA THR A 85 2.55 12.51 -2.69
C THR A 85 1.20 11.92 -2.26
N GLY A 86 1.14 10.63 -1.93
CA GLY A 86 -0.06 10.00 -1.41
C GLY A 86 -0.55 10.64 -0.11
N LEU A 87 0.36 10.84 0.86
CA LEU A 87 0.05 11.46 2.15
C LEU A 87 -0.51 12.88 2.03
N ALA A 88 -0.06 13.67 1.04
CA ALA A 88 -0.59 14.99 0.79
C ALA A 88 -2.06 14.97 0.32
N ASN A 89 -2.51 13.85 -0.23
CA ASN A 89 -3.80 13.72 -0.89
C ASN A 89 -4.86 12.92 -0.12
N ILE A 90 -4.50 12.24 0.98
CA ILE A 90 -5.51 11.57 1.83
C ILE A 90 -6.36 12.58 2.58
N SER A 91 -7.63 12.24 2.81
CA SER A 91 -8.58 13.05 3.56
C SER A 91 -8.06 13.42 4.96
N SER A 92 -8.33 14.65 5.41
CA SER A 92 -8.08 15.08 6.78
C SER A 92 -8.89 14.30 7.83
N LYS A 93 -10.00 13.66 7.41
CA LYS A 93 -10.86 12.81 8.25
C LYS A 93 -10.30 11.40 8.45
N SER A 94 -9.22 11.02 7.76
CA SER A 94 -8.62 9.68 7.89
C SER A 94 -7.98 9.50 9.25
N GLU A 95 -8.46 8.51 10.00
CA GLU A 95 -7.88 8.10 11.29
C GLU A 95 -6.70 7.14 11.09
N PHE A 96 -6.82 6.30 10.06
CA PHE A 96 -5.80 5.35 9.64
C PHE A 96 -5.67 5.38 8.13
N PHE A 97 -4.49 5.01 7.64
CA PHE A 97 -4.26 4.85 6.21
C PHE A 97 -3.29 3.70 5.94
N PHE A 98 -3.56 2.97 4.87
CA PHE A 98 -2.66 1.96 4.33
C PHE A 98 -1.62 2.59 3.40
N ILE A 99 -0.42 2.01 3.39
CA ILE A 99 0.53 2.10 2.28
C ILE A 99 0.52 0.73 1.62
N CYS A 100 0.09 0.69 0.36
CA CYS A 100 -0.07 -0.51 -0.46
C CYS A 100 0.83 -0.45 -1.67
N LEU A 101 1.25 -1.60 -2.19
CA LEU A 101 2.02 -1.73 -3.42
C LEU A 101 1.10 -2.19 -4.56
N GLY A 102 1.24 -1.58 -5.75
CA GLY A 102 0.41 -1.90 -6.92
C GLY A 102 0.71 -3.26 -7.54
N ASP A 103 1.87 -3.83 -7.24
CA ASP A 103 2.42 -5.09 -7.74
C ASP A 103 2.18 -6.30 -6.82
N MET A 104 1.27 -6.18 -5.85
CA MET A 104 0.91 -7.26 -4.93
C MET A 104 -0.57 -7.69 -5.10
N PRO A 105 -0.92 -8.35 -6.22
CA PRO A 105 -2.31 -8.69 -6.56
C PRO A 105 -2.96 -9.68 -5.59
N ASN A 106 -2.15 -10.47 -4.87
CA ASN A 106 -2.60 -11.51 -3.96
C ASN A 106 -2.98 -11.00 -2.57
N VAL A 107 -2.82 -9.70 -2.30
CA VAL A 107 -3.31 -9.06 -1.08
C VAL A 107 -4.81 -8.83 -1.19
N ASN A 108 -5.60 -9.79 -0.76
CA ASN A 108 -7.06 -9.75 -0.91
C ASN A 108 -7.76 -8.86 0.14
N GLN A 109 -9.03 -8.55 -0.12
CA GLN A 109 -9.85 -7.68 0.73
C GLN A 109 -9.93 -8.11 2.20
N ASN A 110 -9.87 -9.42 2.49
CA ASN A 110 -9.98 -9.93 3.86
C ASN A 110 -8.75 -9.57 4.71
N ILE A 111 -7.57 -9.44 4.07
CA ILE A 111 -6.33 -9.01 4.75
C ILE A 111 -6.51 -7.57 5.25
N TYR A 112 -6.95 -6.64 4.39
CA TYR A 112 -7.23 -5.26 4.77
C TYR A 112 -8.24 -5.21 5.93
N ASN A 113 -9.36 -5.92 5.80
CA ASN A 113 -10.42 -5.95 6.80
C ASN A 113 -9.94 -6.52 8.14
N LYS A 114 -9.12 -7.56 8.12
CA LYS A 114 -8.52 -8.14 9.33
C LYS A 114 -7.61 -7.13 10.04
N MET A 115 -6.75 -6.43 9.30
CA MET A 115 -5.86 -5.42 9.87
C MET A 115 -6.62 -4.25 10.49
N ILE A 116 -7.65 -3.74 9.80
CA ILE A 116 -8.54 -2.69 10.30
C ILE A 116 -9.22 -3.14 11.60
N LYS A 117 -9.84 -4.32 11.61
CA LYS A 117 -10.49 -4.88 12.80
C LYS A 117 -9.53 -5.02 13.98
N THR A 118 -8.29 -5.45 13.69
CA THR A 118 -7.27 -5.65 14.71
C THR A 118 -6.91 -4.34 15.41
N ILE A 119 -6.60 -3.26 14.66
CA ILE A 119 -6.19 -2.00 15.26
C ILE A 119 -7.30 -1.36 16.10
N TYR A 120 -8.56 -1.40 15.61
CA TYR A 120 -9.69 -0.88 16.37
C TYR A 120 -9.94 -1.65 17.66
N ASN A 121 -9.96 -3.00 17.60
CA ASN A 121 -10.18 -3.86 18.77
C ASN A 121 -9.07 -3.70 19.81
N TYR A 122 -7.82 -3.57 19.35
CA TYR A 122 -6.68 -3.40 20.25
C TYR A 122 -6.73 -2.04 20.95
N ASN A 123 -6.91 -0.97 20.18
CA ASN A 123 -6.87 0.40 20.70
C ASN A 123 -8.10 0.76 21.55
N LYS A 124 -9.25 0.08 21.35
CA LYS A 124 -10.45 0.27 22.17
C LYS A 124 -10.20 0.00 23.68
N LYS A 125 -9.27 -0.91 23.97
CA LYS A 125 -8.92 -1.36 25.33
C LYS A 125 -7.81 -0.55 25.98
N LEU A 126 -7.17 0.38 25.24
CA LEU A 126 -5.98 1.08 25.69
C LEU A 126 -6.23 2.57 25.95
N LYS A 127 -5.53 3.09 26.98
CA LYS A 127 -5.43 4.54 27.18
C LYS A 127 -4.70 5.18 25.97
N PRO A 128 -4.94 6.46 25.63
CA PRO A 128 -4.38 7.11 24.45
C PRO A 128 -2.87 6.94 24.26
N ASN A 129 -2.09 7.09 25.35
CA ASN A 129 -0.62 7.00 25.30
C ASN A 129 -0.09 5.57 24.99
N PHE A 130 -0.91 4.54 25.18
CA PHE A 130 -0.55 3.13 24.94
C PHE A 130 -1.09 2.60 23.61
N ARG A 131 -1.82 3.43 22.84
CA ARG A 131 -2.38 3.02 21.55
C ARG A 131 -1.30 2.63 20.56
N LYS A 132 -1.62 1.63 19.78
CA LYS A 132 -0.78 1.20 18.66
C LYS A 132 -1.06 2.08 17.44
N GLU A 133 0.01 2.36 16.71
CA GLU A 133 0.01 3.31 15.60
C GLU A 133 0.30 2.64 14.26
N ILE A 134 0.82 1.40 14.27
CA ILE A 134 1.24 0.66 13.10
C ILE A 134 0.71 -0.76 13.18
N VAL A 135 0.17 -1.29 12.09
CA VAL A 135 -0.17 -2.71 11.93
C VAL A 135 0.60 -3.30 10.77
N ILE A 136 1.30 -4.39 11.04
CA ILE A 136 2.16 -5.08 10.10
C ILE A 136 1.60 -6.49 9.89
N PRO A 137 1.23 -6.90 8.67
CA PRO A 137 0.86 -8.28 8.41
C PRO A 137 2.13 -9.14 8.42
N THR A 138 2.03 -10.35 8.95
CA THR A 138 3.17 -11.29 8.99
C THR A 138 2.77 -12.65 8.42
N PHE A 139 3.66 -13.24 7.64
CA PHE A 139 3.54 -14.61 7.12
C PHE A 139 4.80 -15.38 7.51
N GLU A 140 4.64 -16.48 8.24
CA GLU A 140 5.75 -17.31 8.73
C GLU A 140 6.88 -16.52 9.40
N GLY A 141 6.50 -15.52 10.20
CA GLY A 141 7.45 -14.67 10.94
C GLY A 141 8.09 -13.54 10.13
N LYS A 142 7.82 -13.46 8.81
CA LYS A 142 8.29 -12.37 7.94
C LYS A 142 7.26 -11.26 7.88
N ASP A 143 7.71 -10.01 8.03
CA ASP A 143 6.90 -8.82 7.84
C ASP A 143 6.54 -8.65 6.36
N GLY A 144 5.28 -8.29 6.08
CA GLY A 144 4.75 -8.12 4.73
C GLY A 144 4.06 -6.78 4.51
N ASN A 145 3.41 -6.65 3.37
CA ASN A 145 2.57 -5.52 2.98
C ASN A 145 1.09 -5.96 2.88
N PRO A 146 0.15 -5.00 2.94
CA PRO A 146 0.30 -3.56 3.16
C PRO A 146 0.56 -3.21 4.63
N ILE A 147 1.10 -2.02 4.88
CA ILE A 147 1.24 -1.51 6.25
C ILE A 147 0.11 -0.53 6.54
N LEU A 148 -0.55 -0.68 7.69
CA LEU A 148 -1.57 0.26 8.18
C LEU A 148 -0.95 1.20 9.22
N PHE A 149 -1.08 2.49 9.00
CA PHE A 149 -0.60 3.56 9.89
C PHE A 149 -1.75 4.37 10.44
N SER A 150 -1.62 4.84 11.67
CA SER A 150 -2.51 5.88 12.21
C SER A 150 -2.17 7.26 11.63
N LYS A 151 -3.11 8.19 11.74
CA LYS A 151 -2.91 9.59 11.33
C LYS A 151 -1.71 10.27 12.00
N TYR A 152 -1.34 9.85 13.21
CA TYR A 152 -0.20 10.40 13.96
C TYR A 152 1.16 10.06 13.32
N MET A 153 1.21 9.02 12.51
CA MET A 153 2.41 8.67 11.76
C MET A 153 2.62 9.51 10.49
N LYS A 154 1.59 10.26 10.05
CA LYS A 154 1.65 11.06 8.82
C LYS A 154 2.81 12.07 8.81
N SER A 155 3.03 12.80 9.91
CA SER A 155 4.14 13.75 10.02
C SER A 155 5.50 13.07 9.96
N LYS A 156 5.63 11.88 10.56
CA LYS A 156 6.86 11.10 10.58
C LYS A 156 7.20 10.57 9.18
N LEU A 157 6.20 10.05 8.48
CA LEU A 157 6.35 9.55 7.11
C LEU A 157 6.69 10.64 6.09
N LYS A 158 6.35 11.91 6.35
CA LYS A 158 6.78 13.03 5.51
C LYS A 158 8.29 13.27 5.51
N ASN A 159 9.00 12.80 6.53
CA ASN A 159 10.44 13.00 6.70
C ASN A 159 11.29 11.81 6.21
N ILE A 160 10.68 10.73 5.68
CA ILE A 160 11.43 9.61 5.08
C ILE A 160 12.07 10.05 3.75
N GLU A 161 13.19 9.41 3.38
CA GLU A 161 13.93 9.72 2.16
C GLU A 161 14.34 8.43 1.41
N GLY A 162 14.56 8.57 0.09
CA GLY A 162 15.07 7.50 -0.78
C GLY A 162 14.13 6.31 -0.95
N ASP A 163 14.73 5.15 -1.22
CA ASP A 163 14.02 3.91 -1.56
C ASP A 163 13.72 2.98 -0.38
N LYS A 164 14.19 3.32 0.82
CA LYS A 164 13.96 2.48 2.02
C LYS A 164 12.51 2.48 2.50
N GLY A 165 11.68 3.36 1.91
CA GLY A 165 10.26 3.48 2.23
C GLY A 165 10.02 3.77 3.70
N ALA A 166 9.02 3.08 4.29
CA ALA A 166 8.67 3.24 5.70
C ALA A 166 9.43 2.31 6.65
N LYS A 167 10.34 1.46 6.14
CA LYS A 167 10.97 0.37 6.93
C LYS A 167 11.76 0.89 8.15
N GLU A 168 12.54 1.95 7.96
CA GLU A 168 13.30 2.53 9.07
C GLU A 168 12.38 3.11 10.16
N LEU A 169 11.30 3.78 9.72
CA LEU A 169 10.30 4.32 10.62
C LEU A 169 9.57 3.21 11.41
N ILE A 170 9.23 2.10 10.75
CA ILE A 170 8.61 0.95 11.40
C ILE A 170 9.51 0.39 12.50
N ASN A 171 10.81 0.24 12.23
CA ASN A 171 11.78 -0.23 13.21
C ASN A 171 11.90 0.72 14.41
N LEU A 172 11.94 2.03 14.17
CA LEU A 172 12.01 3.05 15.22
C LEU A 172 10.75 3.04 16.12
N TYR A 173 9.58 2.75 15.54
CA TYR A 173 8.30 2.70 16.27
C TYR A 173 7.79 1.27 16.53
N LYS A 174 8.70 0.29 16.64
CA LYS A 174 8.35 -1.12 16.88
C LYS A 174 7.48 -1.33 18.12
N ASN A 175 7.72 -0.57 19.19
CA ASN A 175 6.90 -0.60 20.42
C ASN A 175 5.46 -0.08 20.21
N LYS A 176 5.20 0.66 19.13
CA LYS A 176 3.88 1.15 18.71
C LYS A 176 3.26 0.30 17.60
N SER A 177 3.87 -0.82 17.23
CA SER A 177 3.35 -1.72 16.20
C SER A 177 2.61 -2.93 16.77
N ILE A 178 1.75 -3.53 15.93
CA ILE A 178 1.11 -4.82 16.15
C ILE A 178 1.38 -5.68 14.92
N ASN A 179 1.88 -6.88 15.14
CA ASN A 179 2.00 -7.88 14.09
C ASN A 179 0.69 -8.69 13.98
N VAL A 180 0.20 -8.86 12.75
CA VAL A 180 -1.03 -9.61 12.45
C VAL A 180 -0.68 -10.82 11.62
N PRO A 181 -0.73 -12.04 12.17
CA PRO A 181 -0.47 -13.26 11.41
C PRO A 181 -1.51 -13.44 10.30
N ILE A 182 -1.02 -13.59 9.08
CA ILE A 182 -1.78 -13.82 7.85
C ILE A 182 -1.36 -15.18 7.28
N LYS A 183 -2.33 -15.99 6.87
CA LYS A 183 -2.06 -17.32 6.27
C LYS A 183 -1.79 -17.27 4.75
N ASN A 184 -1.79 -16.09 4.15
CA ASN A 184 -1.63 -15.87 2.72
C ASN A 184 -0.24 -15.27 2.45
N SER A 185 0.60 -16.00 1.70
CA SER A 185 1.94 -15.57 1.29
C SER A 185 1.92 -14.33 0.39
N GLY A 186 0.80 -13.97 -0.22
CA GLY A 186 0.67 -12.79 -1.07
C GLY A 186 1.04 -11.47 -0.39
N ILE A 187 1.16 -11.43 0.95
CA ILE A 187 1.65 -10.25 1.68
C ILE A 187 3.17 -10.06 1.60
N ILE A 188 3.91 -11.07 1.15
CA ILE A 188 5.38 -11.04 0.99
C ILE A 188 5.82 -11.31 -0.45
N LEU A 189 4.87 -11.49 -1.38
CA LEU A 189 5.12 -11.76 -2.79
C LEU A 189 4.69 -10.55 -3.62
N ASP A 190 5.65 -9.92 -4.26
CA ASP A 190 5.47 -8.90 -5.29
C ASP A 190 5.86 -9.48 -6.66
N PHE A 191 5.31 -8.94 -7.73
CA PHE A 191 5.63 -9.31 -9.10
C PHE A 191 6.68 -8.33 -9.63
N ASP A 192 7.93 -8.76 -9.67
CA ASP A 192 9.08 -7.88 -9.94
C ASP A 192 9.84 -8.22 -11.22
N ILE A 193 9.77 -9.46 -11.68
CA ILE A 193 10.49 -9.98 -12.85
C ILE A 193 9.53 -10.71 -13.80
N ILE A 194 9.97 -10.90 -15.05
CA ILE A 194 9.13 -11.51 -16.09
C ILE A 194 8.68 -12.93 -15.70
N GLU A 195 9.55 -13.66 -15.03
CA GLU A 195 9.29 -15.03 -14.58
C GLU A 195 8.11 -15.14 -13.61
N ASP A 196 7.83 -14.10 -12.82
CA ASP A 196 6.69 -14.07 -11.89
C ASP A 196 5.33 -14.17 -12.61
N PHE A 197 5.28 -13.77 -13.90
CA PHE A 197 4.07 -13.80 -14.72
C PHE A 197 3.86 -15.14 -15.44
N ASN A 198 4.87 -16.02 -15.48
CA ASN A 198 4.78 -17.31 -16.18
C ASN A 198 4.10 -18.41 -15.36
N PHE A 199 3.86 -18.20 -14.08
CA PHE A 199 3.26 -19.15 -13.14
C PHE A 199 1.89 -18.73 -12.61
N SER A 200 1.28 -17.73 -13.23
CA SER A 200 -0.01 -17.16 -12.79
C SER A 200 -1.18 -17.52 -13.70
#